data_51171a2f4707275520ace77bd3fc562f
#
_entry.id   51171a2f4707275520ace77bd3fc562f
#
_cell.length_a   1.000
_cell.length_b   1.000
_cell.length_c   1.000
_cell.angle_alpha   90.00
_cell.angle_beta   90.00
_cell.angle_gamma   90.00
#
_symmetry.space_group_name_H-M   'P 1'
#
loop_
_entity.id
_entity.type
_entity.pdbx_description
1 polymer ?
#
loop_
_entity_poly.entity_id
_entity_poly.type
_entity_poly.pdbx_seq_one_letter_code
_entity_poly.pdbx_strand_id
1 'polypeptide(L)'
;MRNIFKYGLLAMAIAVTSVGVRAQDIPVSGVVKDKSNNSTLPYASVIVKNESGKTVPQLSTTTDDDGRFSTKVKSGYRLVFSFLAFDSLSVKVTKPSERMQIYLSPVENMIEETVVVGFKRVS
;
A
#
# COMPACT_ATOMS: atom_id res chain seq x y z
N MET A 1 34.46 -25.57 35.62
CA MET A 1 34.07 -25.34 35.29
C MET A 1 33.43 -25.53 34.64
N ARG A 2 33.40 -25.51 34.46
CA ARG A 2 32.81 -25.58 33.99
C ARG A 2 31.75 -25.31 33.67
N ASN A 3 31.22 -24.92 33.75
CA ASN A 3 30.18 -24.66 33.66
C ASN A 3 29.88 -23.69 33.07
N ILE A 4 30.34 -23.07 33.03
CA ILE A 4 30.29 -21.96 32.59
C ILE A 4 30.00 -21.97 31.25
N PHE A 5 30.51 -22.45 30.69
CA PHE A 5 30.32 -22.47 29.46
C PHE A 5 29.07 -22.76 29.00
N LYS A 6 28.56 -23.25 29.48
CA LYS A 6 27.39 -23.65 29.19
C LYS A 6 26.57 -22.54 29.04
N TYR A 7 26.75 -21.56 29.65
CA TYR A 7 25.94 -20.49 29.62
C TYR A 7 26.02 -19.84 28.35
N GLY A 8 27.01 -19.99 27.84
CA GLY A 8 27.19 -19.29 26.69
C GLY A 8 26.15 -19.69 25.74
N LEU A 9 25.85 -20.79 25.75
CA LEU A 9 24.92 -21.24 24.85
C LEU A 9 23.66 -20.63 24.90
N LEU A 10 23.23 -20.29 25.91
CA LEU A 10 21.99 -19.77 26.04
C LEU A 10 21.93 -18.51 25.31
N ALA A 11 22.85 -17.81 25.39
CA ALA A 11 22.90 -16.54 24.78
C ALA A 11 22.55 -16.67 23.35
N MET A 12 23.05 -17.57 22.72
CA MET A 12 22.79 -17.66 21.40
C MET A 12 21.42 -17.85 21.05
N ALA A 13 20.77 -18.56 21.71
CA ALA A 13 19.45 -18.86 21.40
C ALA A 13 18.68 -17.59 21.25
N ILE A 14 18.96 -16.68 22.01
CA ILE A 14 18.32 -15.46 21.94
C ILE A 14 18.52 -14.71 20.72
N ALA A 15 19.65 -14.68 20.31
CA ALA A 15 19.97 -13.93 19.17
C ALA A 15 19.06 -14.35 18.06
N VAL A 16 18.84 -15.51 17.94
CA VAL A 16 18.04 -15.98 16.92
C VAL A 16 16.68 -15.42 16.86
N THR A 17 16.07 -15.33 17.93
CA THR A 17 14.75 -14.84 17.91
C THR A 17 14.68 -13.47 17.35
N SER A 18 15.56 -12.68 17.63
CA SER A 18 15.47 -11.33 17.21
C SER A 18 15.45 -11.28 15.72
N VAL A 19 16.05 -12.14 15.12
CA VAL A 19 16.10 -12.12 13.75
C VAL A 19 14.77 -12.24 13.09
N GLY A 20 14.03 -13.14 13.47
CA GLY A 20 12.79 -13.30 12.85
C GLY A 20 11.90 -12.12 12.92
N VAL A 21 11.99 -11.42 13.89
CA VAL A 21 11.21 -10.28 14.02
C VAL A 21 11.28 -9.23 12.96
N ARG A 22 12.37 -8.83 12.60
CA ARG A 22 12.46 -7.83 11.68
C ARG A 22 12.07 -8.13 10.33
N ALA A 23 11.98 -9.28 9.99
CA ALA A 23 11.65 -9.56 8.66
C ALA A 23 10.19 -9.76 8.37
N GLN A 24 9.34 -9.44 9.32
CA GLN A 24 7.99 -9.71 9.08
C GLN A 24 7.30 -8.90 8.05
N ASP A 25 6.49 -9.51 7.25
CA ASP A 25 5.64 -8.81 6.30
C ASP A 25 4.33 -8.48 6.98
N ILE A 26 3.77 -7.38 6.63
CA ILE A 26 2.52 -6.92 7.19
C ILE A 26 1.43 -7.13 6.16
N PRO A 27 0.45 -7.96 6.45
CA PRO A 27 -0.63 -8.19 5.50
C PRO A 27 -1.61 -7.02 5.52
N VAL A 28 -2.01 -6.57 4.35
CA VAL A 28 -3.01 -5.52 4.25
C VAL A 28 -4.00 -5.90 3.17
N SER A 29 -5.25 -5.65 3.41
CA SER A 29 -6.28 -5.94 2.43
C SER A 29 -7.45 -5.02 2.66
N GLY A 30 -8.30 -4.90 1.69
CA GLY A 30 -9.45 -4.03 1.79
C GLY A 30 -10.16 -3.91 0.48
N VAL A 31 -10.95 -2.87 0.34
CA VAL A 31 -11.73 -2.64 -0.86
C VAL A 31 -11.59 -1.19 -1.27
N VAL A 32 -11.55 -0.94 -2.56
CA VAL A 32 -11.41 0.40 -3.11
C VAL A 32 -12.76 0.80 -3.69
N LYS A 33 -13.24 1.96 -3.33
CA LYS A 33 -14.55 2.43 -3.77
C LYS A 33 -14.52 3.85 -4.28
N ASP A 34 -15.53 4.20 -5.05
CA ASP A 34 -15.70 5.53 -5.57
C ASP A 34 -16.39 6.33 -4.47
N LYS A 35 -15.76 7.38 -4.02
CA LYS A 35 -16.30 8.17 -2.94
C LYS A 35 -17.63 8.82 -3.29
N SER A 36 -17.88 9.11 -4.52
CA SER A 36 -19.09 9.80 -4.91
C SER A 36 -20.34 8.93 -4.85
N ASN A 37 -20.23 7.65 -5.09
CA ASN A 37 -21.41 6.79 -5.11
C ASN A 37 -21.24 5.47 -4.37
N ASN A 38 -20.08 5.30 -3.71
CA ASN A 38 -19.84 4.09 -2.93
C ASN A 38 -19.75 2.81 -3.75
N SER A 39 -19.55 2.89 -5.04
CA SER A 39 -19.40 1.70 -5.86
C SER A 39 -17.99 1.19 -5.77
N THR A 40 -17.79 -0.11 -5.86
CA THR A 40 -16.44 -0.66 -5.82
C THR A 40 -15.74 -0.36 -7.14
N LEU A 41 -14.44 -0.28 -7.11
CA LEU A 41 -13.65 0.01 -8.29
C LEU A 41 -12.78 -1.18 -8.66
N PRO A 42 -13.23 -2.00 -9.61
CA PRO A 42 -12.45 -3.16 -10.02
C PRO A 42 -11.26 -2.73 -10.84
N TYR A 43 -10.21 -3.48 -10.73
CA TYR A 43 -8.99 -3.25 -11.50
C TYR A 43 -8.30 -1.90 -11.25
N ALA A 44 -8.51 -1.34 -10.08
CA ALA A 44 -7.78 -0.13 -9.70
C ALA A 44 -6.35 -0.54 -9.35
N SER A 45 -5.39 0.31 -9.59
CA SER A 45 -4.00 0.00 -9.31
C SER A 45 -3.66 0.19 -7.84
N VAL A 46 -2.91 -0.73 -7.29
CA VAL A 46 -2.43 -0.65 -5.92
C VAL A 46 -0.92 -0.76 -6.02
N ILE A 47 -0.25 0.37 -6.04
CA ILE A 47 1.20 0.39 -6.20
C ILE A 47 1.83 0.47 -4.82
N VAL A 48 2.81 -0.39 -4.57
CA VAL A 48 3.49 -0.40 -3.29
C VAL A 48 4.80 0.35 -3.43
N LYS A 49 5.06 1.28 -2.53
CA LYS A 49 6.32 2.02 -2.53
C LYS A 49 7.01 1.81 -1.20
N ASN A 50 8.32 1.65 -1.24
CA ASN A 50 9.08 1.42 -0.02
C ASN A 50 9.31 2.73 0.71
N GLU A 51 10.06 2.70 1.80
CA GLU A 51 10.31 3.90 2.57
C GLU A 51 11.05 4.97 1.81
N SER A 52 11.79 4.61 0.80
CA SER A 52 12.51 5.57 0.01
C SER A 52 11.65 6.14 -1.11
N GLY A 53 10.42 5.68 -1.23
CA GLY A 53 9.54 6.15 -2.28
C GLY A 53 9.67 5.43 -3.59
N LYS A 54 10.40 4.32 -3.61
CA LYS A 54 10.55 3.58 -4.85
C LYS A 54 9.48 2.51 -4.96
N THR A 55 8.99 2.32 -6.16
CA THR A 55 7.98 1.30 -6.41
C THR A 55 8.56 -0.09 -6.21
N VAL A 56 7.78 -0.95 -5.59
CA VAL A 56 8.16 -2.34 -5.38
C VAL A 56 7.19 -3.18 -6.22
N PRO A 57 7.54 -3.47 -7.46
CA PRO A 57 6.63 -4.14 -8.39
C PRO A 57 6.11 -5.48 -7.92
N GLN A 58 6.93 -6.25 -7.27
CA GLN A 58 6.52 -7.58 -6.88
C GLN A 58 5.46 -7.57 -5.77
N LEU A 59 5.25 -6.46 -5.13
CA LEU A 59 4.23 -6.36 -4.11
C LEU A 59 3.02 -5.57 -4.60
N SER A 60 3.13 -4.94 -5.75
CA SER A 60 2.06 -4.13 -6.30
C SER A 60 1.01 -5.04 -6.94
N THR A 61 -0.22 -4.61 -6.96
CA THR A 61 -1.29 -5.43 -7.47
C THR A 61 -2.43 -4.55 -8.00
N THR A 62 -3.54 -5.15 -8.34
CA THR A 62 -4.73 -4.41 -8.75
C THR A 62 -5.91 -4.99 -7.98
N THR A 63 -7.00 -4.26 -7.90
CA THR A 63 -8.18 -4.78 -7.24
C THR A 63 -8.85 -5.81 -8.17
N ASP A 64 -9.60 -6.71 -7.58
CA ASP A 64 -10.28 -7.75 -8.35
C ASP A 64 -11.65 -7.24 -8.81
N ASP A 65 -12.50 -8.14 -9.28
CA ASP A 65 -13.82 -7.78 -9.79
C ASP A 65 -14.69 -7.11 -8.74
N ASP A 66 -14.43 -7.35 -7.49
CA ASP A 66 -15.23 -6.77 -6.43
C ASP A 66 -14.54 -5.55 -5.81
N GLY A 67 -13.49 -5.09 -6.40
CA GLY A 67 -12.76 -3.94 -5.87
C GLY A 67 -11.87 -4.26 -4.69
N ARG A 68 -11.60 -5.54 -4.43
CA ARG A 68 -10.78 -5.92 -3.28
C ARG A 68 -9.33 -6.08 -3.63
N PHE A 69 -8.48 -5.80 -2.68
CA PHE A 69 -7.04 -5.98 -2.88
C PHE A 69 -6.44 -6.65 -1.65
N SER A 70 -5.30 -7.27 -1.84
CA SER A 70 -4.58 -7.90 -0.76
C SER A 70 -3.10 -7.95 -1.12
N THR A 71 -2.25 -7.56 -0.21
CA THR A 71 -0.82 -7.64 -0.44
C THR A 71 -0.11 -7.67 0.90
N LYS A 72 1.22 -7.78 0.89
CA LYS A 72 2.01 -7.76 2.09
C LYS A 72 3.09 -6.74 1.91
N VAL A 73 3.36 -5.97 2.93
CA VAL A 73 4.37 -4.92 2.83
C VAL A 73 5.17 -4.88 4.12
N LYS A 74 6.16 -4.04 4.20
CA LYS A 74 6.93 -3.88 5.42
C LYS A 74 6.54 -2.57 6.04
N SER A 75 6.80 -2.43 7.32
CA SER A 75 6.41 -1.24 8.04
C SER A 75 7.05 -0.02 7.40
N GLY A 76 6.30 1.02 7.23
CA GLY A 76 6.80 2.25 6.61
C GLY A 76 6.55 2.34 5.12
N TYR A 77 6.12 1.26 4.51
CA TYR A 77 5.82 1.29 3.09
C TYR A 77 4.52 2.01 2.86
N ARG A 78 4.28 2.43 1.64
CA ARG A 78 3.05 3.12 1.29
C ARG A 78 2.32 2.39 0.20
N LEU A 79 1.01 2.47 0.22
CA LEU A 79 0.19 1.94 -0.85
C LEU A 79 -0.38 3.14 -1.58
N VAL A 80 -0.23 3.17 -2.88
CA VAL A 80 -0.75 4.25 -3.69
C VAL A 80 -1.87 3.68 -4.54
N PHE A 81 -3.09 4.13 -4.31
CA PHE A 81 -4.25 3.63 -5.04
C PHE A 81 -4.57 4.61 -6.16
N SER A 82 -4.80 4.10 -7.35
CA SER A 82 -5.14 4.97 -8.46
C SER A 82 -6.08 4.29 -9.44
N PHE A 83 -6.84 5.07 -10.14
CA PHE A 83 -7.77 4.55 -11.13
C PHE A 83 -7.98 5.68 -12.13
N LEU A 84 -8.22 5.33 -13.37
CA LEU A 84 -8.36 6.31 -14.41
C LEU A 84 -9.46 7.30 -14.08
N ALA A 85 -9.19 8.57 -14.17
CA ALA A 85 -10.12 9.65 -13.90
C ALA A 85 -10.43 9.84 -12.41
N PHE A 86 -9.59 9.30 -11.54
CA PHE A 86 -9.76 9.52 -10.12
C PHE A 86 -8.46 10.05 -9.53
N ASP A 87 -8.55 10.78 -8.45
CA ASP A 87 -7.35 11.27 -7.77
C ASP A 87 -6.71 10.11 -7.04
N SER A 88 -5.40 10.05 -7.03
CA SER A 88 -4.68 8.99 -6.35
C SER A 88 -4.69 9.22 -4.85
N LEU A 89 -4.61 8.14 -4.09
CA LEU A 89 -4.57 8.22 -2.64
C LEU A 89 -3.39 7.42 -2.14
N SER A 90 -2.60 7.98 -1.25
CA SER A 90 -1.45 7.31 -0.68
C SER A 90 -1.69 7.03 0.79
N VAL A 91 -1.45 5.81 1.22
CA VAL A 91 -1.65 5.41 2.60
C VAL A 91 -0.39 4.75 3.13
N LYS A 92 0.10 5.23 4.27
CA LYS A 92 1.30 4.65 4.86
C LYS A 92 0.86 3.47 5.73
N VAL A 93 1.60 2.37 5.66
CA VAL A 93 1.27 1.17 6.40
C VAL A 93 2.26 0.97 7.53
N THR A 94 1.77 0.86 8.74
CA THR A 94 2.64 0.59 9.88
C THR A 94 2.15 -0.61 10.69
N LYS A 95 0.96 -1.09 10.41
CA LYS A 95 0.44 -2.26 11.11
C LYS A 95 -0.54 -3.01 10.24
N PRO A 96 -0.82 -4.23 10.54
CA PRO A 96 -1.72 -5.03 9.70
C PRO A 96 -3.12 -4.44 9.65
N SER A 97 -3.77 -4.59 8.53
CA SER A 97 -5.13 -4.13 8.39
C SER A 97 -5.81 -5.01 7.36
N GLU A 98 -6.91 -5.60 7.71
CA GLU A 98 -7.61 -6.48 6.81
C GLU A 98 -8.89 -5.96 6.22
N ARG A 99 -9.36 -4.86 6.62
CA ARG A 99 -10.60 -4.35 6.10
C ARG A 99 -10.53 -2.89 5.82
N MET A 100 -9.51 -2.52 5.08
CA MET A 100 -9.33 -1.12 4.77
C MET A 100 -10.42 -0.67 3.82
N GLN A 101 -10.94 0.52 4.04
CA GLN A 101 -11.95 1.09 3.17
C GLN A 101 -11.27 2.25 2.49
N ILE A 102 -10.99 2.09 1.22
CA ILE A 102 -10.27 3.11 0.46
C ILE A 102 -11.26 3.80 -0.47
N TYR A 103 -11.36 5.11 -0.36
CA TYR A 103 -12.26 5.87 -1.21
C TYR A 103 -11.47 6.79 -2.12
N LEU A 104 -11.68 6.67 -3.41
CA LEU A 104 -11.04 7.55 -4.38
C LEU A 104 -12.06 8.54 -4.90
N SER A 105 -11.63 9.77 -5.09
CA SER A 105 -12.52 10.82 -5.54
C SER A 105 -12.35 11.03 -7.04
N PRO A 106 -13.42 11.14 -7.77
CA PRO A 106 -13.31 11.38 -9.21
C PRO A 106 -12.72 12.76 -9.45
N VAL A 107 -11.94 12.85 -10.50
CA VAL A 107 -11.33 14.12 -10.84
C VAL A 107 -12.36 14.87 -11.64
N GLU A 108 -13.05 15.75 -11.02
CA GLU A 108 -14.02 16.49 -11.69
C GLU A 108 -13.63 17.47 -12.69
N ASN A 109 -12.63 18.14 -12.50
CA ASN A 109 -12.25 19.11 -13.42
C ASN A 109 -11.64 18.68 -14.66
N MET A 110 -11.29 17.49 -14.73
CA MET A 110 -10.70 16.96 -15.83
C MET A 110 -11.44 17.32 -17.05
N ILE A 111 -12.60 17.34 -17.01
CA ILE A 111 -13.36 17.63 -18.10
C ILE A 111 -13.34 18.97 -18.54
N GLU A 112 -13.57 19.83 -17.77
CA GLU A 112 -13.56 21.14 -18.08
C GLU A 112 -12.34 21.64 -18.53
N GLU A 113 -11.42 21.32 -18.01
CA GLU A 113 -10.22 21.79 -18.28
C GLU A 113 -9.81 21.51 -19.57
N THR A 114 -10.17 20.57 -19.90
CA THR A 114 -9.68 20.25 -21.06
C THR A 114 -10.19 21.12 -22.02
N VAL A 115 -10.97 21.60 -21.79
CA VAL A 115 -11.47 22.39 -22.67
C VAL A 115 -10.91 23.53 -22.83
N VAL A 116 -10.80 23.97 -22.42
CA VAL A 116 -10.28 25.00 -22.59
C VAL A 116 -9.33 25.32 -23.00
N VAL A 117 -9.46 25.28 -22.82
CA VAL A 117 -8.58 25.61 -23.18
C VAL A 117 -8.20 25.86 -23.90
N GLY A 118 -8.43 26.09 -24.00
CA GLY A 118 -7.82 26.46 -24.65
C GLY A 118 -7.73 26.86 -24.88
N PHE A 119 -7.87 27.38 -24.74
CA PHE A 119 -7.54 27.83 -24.99
C PHE A 119 -7.24 28.16 -24.96
N LYS A 120 -7.32 28.48 -24.68
CA LYS A 120 -6.89 28.97 -24.74
C LYS A 120 -6.32 29.10 -24.85
N ARG A 121 -6.27 29.36 -24.76
CA ARG A 121 -5.53 29.61 -25.00
C ARG A 121 -4.97 29.69 -25.27
N VAL A 122 -5.13 29.86 -25.10
CA VAL A 122 -4.44 29.99 -25.49
C VAL A 122 -4.05 30.04 -25.85
N SER A 123 -4.09 30.37 -25.69
CA SER A 123 -3.61 30.59 -26.25
C SER A 123 -3.36 30.68 -26.71
#